data_e133ff45576a5533373e0e25072761fd
#
_entry.id   e133ff45576a5533373e0e25072761fd
#
_cell.length_a   1.000
_cell.length_b   1.000
_cell.length_c   1.000
_cell.angle_alpha   90.00
_cell.angle_beta   90.00
_cell.angle_gamma   90.00
#
_symmetry.space_group_name_H-M   'P 1'
#
loop_
_entity.id
_entity.type
_entity.pdbx_description
1 polymer ?
#
loop_
_entity_poly.entity_id
_entity_poly.type
_entity_poly.pdbx_seq_one_letter_code
_entity_poly.pdbx_strand_id
1 'polypeptide(L)'
;MFERKIINDPVFGFINIPKGLLYDIVRHPLLQRLNRIKQLGLSSVVYPGAQHTRFQHSLGAFHLTSEAVQQLASKGNFIFDSEAEAVQAAILMHDIGHGPFSHVLEDTIVQGVSHEDISLMLMERINKEMNGQLTLAIQIFKDEYPKKFLHQLVSGQLDMDRMDYLRRDSFYTGVTEGNIGSARIIKMLDVKEDHLVVESKGIYSIENFLTARRLMYWQVYLHKTSVAYEKMLISALLRAKELASKGVELFASPALRFFLYNDINKETFYNNQTEQGSACRGAGGLQELAEGRGPGAHPLRRGAPHPQHARRGHRHRAHGQDPLQPRGAGGCQSGDPSAAGKPCGEDGRDGQGLSSAVRLLRPMGVPFVLFG
;
A
#
# COMPACT_ATOMS: atom_id res chain seq x y z
N MET A 1 10.09 -27.09 -13.37
CA MET A 1 10.32 -25.64 -13.43
C MET A 1 9.02 -24.98 -13.00
N PHE A 2 8.97 -24.36 -11.83
CA PHE A 2 7.73 -23.70 -11.37
C PHE A 2 7.46 -22.49 -12.29
N GLU A 3 6.35 -22.53 -13.00
CA GLU A 3 5.93 -21.41 -13.81
C GLU A 3 5.53 -20.24 -12.91
N ARG A 4 6.08 -19.05 -13.19
CA ARG A 4 5.83 -17.81 -12.43
C ARG A 4 5.24 -16.75 -13.34
N LYS A 5 4.34 -15.93 -12.81
CA LYS A 5 3.94 -14.67 -13.46
C LYS A 5 4.83 -13.56 -12.92
N ILE A 6 5.43 -12.80 -13.82
CA ILE A 6 6.24 -11.62 -13.47
C ILE A 6 5.38 -10.38 -13.66
N ILE A 7 5.37 -9.52 -12.64
CA ILE A 7 4.73 -8.19 -12.68
C ILE A 7 5.82 -7.15 -12.44
N ASN A 8 5.82 -6.10 -13.25
CA ASN A 8 6.73 -4.97 -13.10
C ASN A 8 6.14 -3.96 -12.12
N ASP A 9 6.82 -3.73 -11.02
CA ASP A 9 6.42 -2.75 -10.00
C ASP A 9 7.47 -1.63 -9.91
N PRO A 10 7.06 -0.36 -9.91
CA PRO A 10 8.01 0.75 -9.94
C PRO A 10 8.80 0.92 -8.64
N VAL A 11 8.33 0.34 -7.53
CA VAL A 11 8.98 0.45 -6.20
C VAL A 11 9.93 -0.70 -5.93
N PHE A 12 9.55 -1.93 -6.31
CA PHE A 12 10.29 -3.16 -6.01
C PHE A 12 10.88 -3.86 -7.23
N GLY A 13 10.61 -3.36 -8.44
CA GLY A 13 11.07 -4.00 -9.66
C GLY A 13 10.19 -5.20 -10.04
N PHE A 14 10.78 -6.38 -10.16
CA PHE A 14 10.05 -7.57 -10.61
C PHE A 14 9.45 -8.34 -9.44
N ILE A 15 8.12 -8.37 -9.36
CA ILE A 15 7.38 -9.19 -8.42
C ILE A 15 7.05 -10.54 -9.10
N ASN A 16 7.46 -11.62 -8.47
CA ASN A 16 7.25 -12.98 -8.99
C ASN A 16 6.10 -13.65 -8.22
N ILE A 17 5.03 -13.99 -8.93
CA ILE A 17 3.87 -14.68 -8.38
C ILE A 17 3.92 -16.13 -8.83
N PRO A 18 4.02 -17.12 -7.91
CA PRO A 18 3.92 -18.53 -8.24
C PRO A 18 2.56 -18.83 -8.89
N LYS A 19 2.55 -19.70 -9.93
CA LYS A 19 1.29 -20.24 -10.46
C LYS A 19 0.66 -21.17 -9.42
N GLY A 20 -0.66 -21.27 -9.43
CA GLY A 20 -1.46 -21.98 -8.44
C GLY A 20 -2.28 -21.03 -7.60
N LEU A 21 -2.52 -21.35 -6.33
CA LEU A 21 -3.39 -20.63 -5.41
C LEU A 21 -3.14 -19.10 -5.40
N LEU A 22 -1.90 -18.68 -5.24
CA LEU A 22 -1.54 -17.25 -5.19
C LEU A 22 -1.87 -16.52 -6.49
N TYR A 23 -1.62 -17.14 -7.63
CA TYR A 23 -1.95 -16.56 -8.94
C TYR A 23 -3.47 -16.50 -9.17
N ASP A 24 -4.20 -17.51 -8.71
CA ASP A 24 -5.67 -17.55 -8.82
C ASP A 24 -6.31 -16.48 -7.93
N ILE A 25 -5.77 -16.24 -6.71
CA ILE A 25 -6.16 -15.11 -5.85
C ILE A 25 -5.91 -13.78 -6.57
N VAL A 26 -4.72 -13.60 -7.16
CA VAL A 26 -4.39 -12.35 -7.87
C VAL A 26 -5.35 -12.08 -9.02
N ARG A 27 -5.79 -13.12 -9.74
CA ARG A 27 -6.77 -13.00 -10.83
C ARG A 27 -8.22 -12.86 -10.38
N HIS A 28 -8.50 -13.16 -9.12
CA HIS A 28 -9.87 -13.17 -8.61
C HIS A 28 -10.52 -11.79 -8.75
N PRO A 29 -11.77 -11.71 -9.26
CA PRO A 29 -12.45 -10.43 -9.52
C PRO A 29 -12.53 -9.51 -8.30
N LEU A 30 -12.70 -10.08 -7.09
CA LEU A 30 -12.75 -9.31 -5.85
C LEU A 30 -11.41 -8.65 -5.52
N LEU A 31 -10.27 -9.32 -5.76
CA LEU A 31 -8.96 -8.68 -5.60
C LEU A 31 -8.69 -7.69 -6.73
N GLN A 32 -9.04 -8.02 -7.97
CA GLN A 32 -8.89 -7.13 -9.13
C GLN A 32 -9.67 -5.81 -8.98
N ARG A 33 -10.73 -5.79 -8.15
CA ARG A 33 -11.44 -4.57 -7.76
C ARG A 33 -10.49 -3.49 -7.19
N LEU A 34 -9.47 -3.91 -6.44
CA LEU A 34 -8.47 -3.00 -5.84
C LEU A 34 -7.68 -2.18 -6.87
N ASN A 35 -7.62 -2.59 -8.14
CA ASN A 35 -7.05 -1.78 -9.22
C ASN A 35 -7.77 -0.45 -9.46
N ARG A 36 -9.01 -0.35 -9.00
CA ARG A 36 -9.83 0.86 -9.16
C ARG A 36 -9.92 1.69 -7.88
N ILE A 37 -9.24 1.28 -6.81
CA ILE A 37 -9.26 1.95 -5.52
C ILE A 37 -7.88 2.54 -5.25
N LYS A 38 -7.81 3.86 -5.16
CA LYS A 38 -6.57 4.57 -4.86
C LYS A 38 -6.17 4.35 -3.41
N GLN A 39 -4.86 4.09 -3.18
CA GLN A 39 -4.32 3.88 -1.84
C GLN A 39 -4.53 5.11 -0.94
N LEU A 40 -4.20 6.28 -1.44
CA LEU A 40 -4.23 7.54 -0.68
C LEU A 40 -5.51 8.37 -0.91
N GLY A 41 -6.56 7.76 -1.44
CA GLY A 41 -7.87 8.41 -1.59
C GLY A 41 -7.79 9.79 -2.24
N LEU A 42 -8.16 10.85 -1.49
CA LEU A 42 -8.20 12.23 -1.96
C LEU A 42 -6.85 12.96 -1.88
N SER A 43 -5.80 12.35 -1.36
CA SER A 43 -4.49 13.01 -1.21
C SER A 43 -3.86 13.41 -2.56
N SER A 44 -4.36 12.88 -3.67
CA SER A 44 -3.95 13.31 -5.02
C SER A 44 -4.25 14.78 -5.34
N VAL A 45 -5.11 15.46 -4.56
CA VAL A 45 -5.33 16.92 -4.67
C VAL A 45 -4.10 17.73 -4.22
N VAL A 46 -3.28 17.15 -3.34
CA VAL A 46 -2.02 17.73 -2.86
C VAL A 46 -0.84 17.11 -3.58
N TYR A 47 -0.87 15.80 -3.77
CA TYR A 47 0.19 15.00 -4.39
C TYR A 47 -0.31 14.40 -5.70
N PRO A 48 -0.22 15.11 -6.84
CA PRO A 48 -0.79 14.63 -8.12
C PRO A 48 -0.22 13.28 -8.58
N GLY A 49 1.00 12.93 -8.14
CA GLY A 49 1.64 11.63 -8.40
C GLY A 49 1.04 10.47 -7.61
N ALA A 50 0.28 10.73 -6.53
CA ALA A 50 -0.33 9.72 -5.67
C ALA A 50 -1.55 9.05 -6.33
N GLN A 51 -1.30 8.32 -7.42
CA GLN A 51 -2.31 7.65 -8.24
C GLN A 51 -2.28 6.12 -8.08
N HIS A 52 -1.35 5.59 -7.31
CA HIS A 52 -1.22 4.15 -7.08
C HIS A 52 -2.44 3.57 -6.37
N THR A 53 -2.67 2.29 -6.65
CA THR A 53 -3.88 1.59 -6.23
C THR A 53 -3.59 0.64 -5.08
N ARG A 54 -4.63 0.24 -4.34
CA ARG A 54 -4.53 -0.80 -3.31
C ARG A 54 -4.06 -2.14 -3.87
N PHE A 55 -4.35 -2.43 -5.13
CA PHE A 55 -3.84 -3.62 -5.78
C PHE A 55 -2.31 -3.62 -5.89
N GLN A 56 -1.71 -2.49 -6.28
CA GLN A 56 -0.25 -2.35 -6.33
C GLN A 56 0.37 -2.48 -4.94
N HIS A 57 -0.28 -1.91 -3.92
CA HIS A 57 0.10 -2.08 -2.53
C HIS A 57 0.05 -3.56 -2.09
N SER A 58 -1.07 -4.26 -2.32
CA SER A 58 -1.20 -5.68 -1.97
C SER A 58 -0.11 -6.55 -2.62
N LEU A 59 0.26 -6.26 -3.88
CA LEU A 59 1.35 -6.95 -4.56
C LEU A 59 2.72 -6.65 -3.94
N GLY A 60 2.97 -5.40 -3.54
CA GLY A 60 4.23 -5.03 -2.89
C GLY A 60 4.35 -5.63 -1.49
N ALA A 61 3.29 -5.60 -0.70
CA ALA A 61 3.24 -6.26 0.60
C ALA A 61 3.46 -7.78 0.48
N PHE A 62 2.86 -8.41 -0.53
CA PHE A 62 3.12 -9.81 -0.88
C PHE A 62 4.61 -10.06 -1.20
N HIS A 63 5.23 -9.21 -2.00
CA HIS A 63 6.65 -9.33 -2.34
C HIS A 63 7.53 -9.28 -1.08
N LEU A 64 7.32 -8.30 -0.21
CA LEU A 64 8.07 -8.17 1.04
C LEU A 64 7.82 -9.36 1.98
N THR A 65 6.59 -9.88 2.04
CA THR A 65 6.27 -11.08 2.82
C THR A 65 7.02 -12.30 2.29
N SER A 66 7.10 -12.44 0.96
CA SER A 66 7.87 -13.53 0.34
C SER A 66 9.35 -13.45 0.69
N GLU A 67 9.95 -12.25 0.67
CA GLU A 67 11.33 -12.04 1.10
C GLU A 67 11.53 -12.31 2.59
N ALA A 68 10.59 -11.88 3.45
CA ALA A 68 10.66 -12.10 4.89
C ALA A 68 10.58 -13.60 5.23
N VAL A 69 9.65 -14.33 4.64
CA VAL A 69 9.52 -15.80 4.84
C VAL A 69 10.80 -16.52 4.43
N GLN A 70 11.38 -16.18 3.25
CA GLN A 70 12.63 -16.76 2.80
C GLN A 70 13.79 -16.44 3.75
N GLN A 71 13.86 -15.21 4.24
CA GLN A 71 14.88 -14.77 5.18
C GLN A 71 14.78 -15.52 6.52
N LEU A 72 13.57 -15.62 7.07
CA LEU A 72 13.33 -16.35 8.33
C LEU A 72 13.67 -17.84 8.18
N ALA A 73 13.26 -18.47 7.08
CA ALA A 73 13.60 -19.86 6.80
C ALA A 73 15.12 -20.07 6.67
N SER A 74 15.83 -19.12 6.02
CA SER A 74 17.30 -19.18 5.89
C SER A 74 18.05 -19.08 7.21
N LYS A 75 17.43 -18.53 8.25
CA LYS A 75 17.96 -18.47 9.63
C LYS A 75 17.63 -19.71 10.45
N GLY A 76 17.00 -20.70 9.86
CA GLY A 76 16.66 -21.98 10.53
C GLY A 76 15.29 -21.99 11.21
N ASN A 77 14.49 -20.93 11.05
CA ASN A 77 13.11 -20.96 11.51
C ASN A 77 12.30 -21.89 10.62
N PHE A 78 11.66 -22.89 11.22
CA PHE A 78 10.92 -23.91 10.47
C PHE A 78 9.57 -23.36 10.03
N ILE A 79 9.38 -23.23 8.71
CA ILE A 79 8.15 -22.77 8.05
C ILE A 79 7.78 -23.81 6.99
N PHE A 80 6.60 -24.41 7.10
CA PHE A 80 6.09 -25.34 6.08
C PHE A 80 5.76 -24.57 4.78
N ASP A 81 5.85 -25.22 3.64
CA ASP A 81 5.46 -24.63 2.35
C ASP A 81 3.99 -24.15 2.37
N SER A 82 3.10 -24.89 3.04
CA SER A 82 1.70 -24.50 3.22
C SER A 82 1.52 -23.26 4.11
N GLU A 83 2.38 -23.07 5.13
CA GLU A 83 2.38 -21.86 5.96
C GLU A 83 2.91 -20.65 5.19
N ALA A 84 3.96 -20.87 4.40
CA ALA A 84 4.52 -19.84 3.52
C ALA A 84 3.50 -19.36 2.47
N GLU A 85 2.80 -20.28 1.81
CA GLU A 85 1.73 -19.95 0.88
C GLU A 85 0.54 -19.26 1.57
N ALA A 86 0.16 -19.73 2.77
CA ALA A 86 -0.96 -19.18 3.53
C ALA A 86 -0.70 -17.74 4.01
N VAL A 87 0.49 -17.42 4.53
CA VAL A 87 0.82 -16.05 4.96
C VAL A 87 0.91 -15.10 3.75
N GLN A 88 1.41 -15.60 2.61
CA GLN A 88 1.42 -14.85 1.35
C GLN A 88 0.00 -14.60 0.82
N ALA A 89 -0.91 -15.56 0.94
CA ALA A 89 -2.32 -15.41 0.60
C ALA A 89 -3.02 -14.41 1.55
N ALA A 90 -2.73 -14.48 2.85
CA ALA A 90 -3.27 -13.57 3.85
C ALA A 90 -2.90 -12.10 3.55
N ILE A 91 -1.62 -11.82 3.30
CA ILE A 91 -1.18 -10.45 2.98
C ILE A 91 -1.69 -9.97 1.62
N LEU A 92 -1.84 -10.82 0.62
CA LEU A 92 -2.46 -10.43 -0.66
C LEU A 92 -3.89 -9.92 -0.48
N MET A 93 -4.61 -10.47 0.48
CA MET A 93 -6.03 -10.19 0.69
C MET A 93 -6.32 -9.29 1.88
N HIS A 94 -5.32 -8.85 2.66
CA HIS A 94 -5.54 -8.10 3.91
C HIS A 94 -6.39 -6.84 3.69
N ASP A 95 -6.20 -6.15 2.58
CA ASP A 95 -6.87 -4.91 2.19
C ASP A 95 -8.08 -5.11 1.28
N ILE A 96 -8.49 -6.36 1.01
CA ILE A 96 -9.56 -6.66 0.04
C ILE A 96 -10.92 -6.05 0.42
N GLY A 97 -11.14 -5.75 1.70
CA GLY A 97 -12.36 -5.14 2.21
C GLY A 97 -12.48 -3.64 2.00
N HIS A 98 -11.39 -2.96 1.68
CA HIS A 98 -11.44 -1.51 1.50
C HIS A 98 -12.34 -1.08 0.34
N GLY A 99 -13.12 -0.02 0.59
CA GLY A 99 -13.89 0.72 -0.40
C GLY A 99 -13.12 1.91 -0.98
N PRO A 100 -13.68 2.62 -1.97
CA PRO A 100 -13.17 3.90 -2.42
C PRO A 100 -13.18 4.90 -1.25
N PHE A 101 -12.14 5.75 -1.18
CA PHE A 101 -11.97 6.74 -0.10
C PHE A 101 -11.91 6.16 1.31
N SER A 102 -11.66 4.85 1.42
CA SER A 102 -11.36 4.15 2.68
C SER A 102 -12.26 4.55 3.87
N HIS A 103 -11.66 5.14 4.89
CA HIS A 103 -12.30 5.50 6.17
C HIS A 103 -13.48 6.47 6.04
N VAL A 104 -13.55 7.27 4.97
CA VAL A 104 -14.67 8.18 4.73
C VAL A 104 -16.01 7.46 4.64
N LEU A 105 -16.03 6.28 3.99
CA LEU A 105 -17.26 5.49 3.82
C LEU A 105 -17.61 4.68 5.07
N GLU A 106 -16.63 4.22 5.81
CA GLU A 106 -16.83 3.47 7.06
C GLU A 106 -17.56 4.32 8.11
N ASP A 107 -17.17 5.59 8.23
CA ASP A 107 -17.75 6.51 9.21
C ASP A 107 -19.12 7.09 8.79
N THR A 108 -19.48 7.01 7.51
CA THR A 108 -20.63 7.75 6.97
C THR A 108 -21.76 6.89 6.45
N ILE A 109 -21.44 5.86 5.70
CA ILE A 109 -22.44 5.08 4.93
C ILE A 109 -22.65 3.71 5.53
N VAL A 110 -21.60 3.07 6.06
CA VAL A 110 -21.64 1.71 6.59
C VAL A 110 -21.23 1.73 8.06
N GLN A 111 -22.17 2.09 8.93
CA GLN A 111 -21.89 2.21 10.35
C GLN A 111 -21.65 0.84 11.01
N GLY A 112 -20.55 0.74 11.78
CA GLY A 112 -20.22 -0.44 12.58
C GLY A 112 -19.68 -1.64 11.81
N VAL A 113 -19.27 -1.46 10.56
CA VAL A 113 -18.59 -2.50 9.75
C VAL A 113 -17.22 -1.96 9.34
N SER A 114 -16.17 -2.56 9.87
CA SER A 114 -14.79 -2.18 9.51
C SER A 114 -14.37 -2.81 8.17
N HIS A 115 -13.36 -2.22 7.52
CA HIS A 115 -12.75 -2.83 6.34
C HIS A 115 -12.14 -4.21 6.65
N GLU A 116 -11.71 -4.46 7.88
CA GLU A 116 -11.20 -5.77 8.33
C GLU A 116 -12.33 -6.81 8.37
N ASP A 117 -13.52 -6.45 8.89
CA ASP A 117 -14.71 -7.31 8.86
C ASP A 117 -15.08 -7.67 7.42
N ILE A 118 -15.03 -6.69 6.51
CA ILE A 118 -15.32 -6.89 5.08
C ILE A 118 -14.24 -7.75 4.43
N SER A 119 -12.94 -7.52 4.77
CA SER A 119 -11.85 -8.36 4.27
C SER A 119 -12.06 -9.81 4.64
N LEU A 120 -12.36 -10.09 5.91
CA LEU A 120 -12.61 -11.44 6.40
C LEU A 120 -13.81 -12.09 5.67
N MET A 121 -14.91 -11.38 5.54
CA MET A 121 -16.09 -11.87 4.80
C MET A 121 -15.76 -12.21 3.34
N LEU A 122 -14.98 -11.38 2.67
CA LEU A 122 -14.59 -11.62 1.28
C LEU A 122 -13.60 -12.79 1.18
N MET A 123 -12.66 -12.91 2.11
CA MET A 123 -11.74 -14.06 2.21
C MET A 123 -12.50 -15.37 2.41
N GLU A 124 -13.51 -15.40 3.30
CA GLU A 124 -14.36 -16.58 3.54
C GLU A 124 -15.16 -16.95 2.28
N ARG A 125 -15.66 -15.97 1.55
CA ARG A 125 -16.34 -16.19 0.27
C ARG A 125 -15.40 -16.81 -0.76
N ILE A 126 -14.20 -16.23 -0.97
CA ILE A 126 -13.20 -16.77 -1.88
C ILE A 126 -12.78 -18.19 -1.45
N ASN A 127 -12.65 -18.42 -0.15
CA ASN A 127 -12.33 -19.74 0.40
C ASN A 127 -13.36 -20.79 0.02
N LYS A 128 -14.67 -20.45 0.08
CA LYS A 128 -15.74 -21.35 -0.39
C LYS A 128 -15.64 -21.62 -1.88
N GLU A 129 -15.39 -20.60 -2.69
CA GLU A 129 -15.22 -20.70 -4.15
C GLU A 129 -13.99 -21.56 -4.50
N MET A 130 -12.94 -21.54 -3.66
CA MET A 130 -11.68 -22.30 -3.81
C MET A 130 -11.65 -23.60 -2.97
N ASN A 131 -12.81 -24.15 -2.58
CA ASN A 131 -12.92 -25.44 -1.89
C ASN A 131 -12.09 -25.54 -0.59
N GLY A 132 -11.98 -24.47 0.19
CA GLY A 132 -11.33 -24.47 1.49
C GLY A 132 -9.82 -24.24 1.48
N GLN A 133 -9.21 -23.94 0.33
CA GLN A 133 -7.75 -23.76 0.20
C GLN A 133 -7.20 -22.56 0.97
N LEU A 134 -8.03 -21.60 1.36
CA LEU A 134 -7.63 -20.39 2.10
C LEU A 134 -7.84 -20.52 3.61
N THR A 135 -8.27 -21.66 4.11
CA THR A 135 -8.59 -21.82 5.55
C THR A 135 -7.42 -21.46 6.46
N LEU A 136 -6.20 -21.90 6.13
CA LEU A 136 -5.01 -21.56 6.90
C LEU A 136 -4.66 -20.06 6.79
N ALA A 137 -4.82 -19.46 5.63
CA ALA A 137 -4.60 -18.03 5.44
C ALA A 137 -5.55 -17.18 6.28
N ILE A 138 -6.82 -17.59 6.40
CA ILE A 138 -7.83 -16.94 7.24
C ILE A 138 -7.47 -17.09 8.75
N GLN A 139 -7.00 -18.27 9.18
CA GLN A 139 -6.54 -18.47 10.56
C GLN A 139 -5.35 -17.59 10.90
N ILE A 140 -4.39 -17.45 9.99
CA ILE A 140 -3.24 -16.55 10.16
C ILE A 140 -3.71 -15.09 10.22
N PHE A 141 -4.60 -14.68 9.32
CA PHE A 141 -5.15 -13.32 9.30
C PHE A 141 -5.87 -12.96 10.61
N LYS A 142 -6.62 -13.89 11.19
CA LYS A 142 -7.39 -13.74 12.44
C LYS A 142 -6.54 -13.88 13.72
N ASP A 143 -5.23 -14.12 13.61
CA ASP A 143 -4.36 -14.46 14.74
C ASP A 143 -4.81 -15.73 15.52
N GLU A 144 -5.47 -16.66 14.85
CA GLU A 144 -5.92 -17.93 15.41
C GLU A 144 -4.91 -19.07 15.23
N TYR A 145 -3.87 -18.86 14.40
CA TYR A 145 -2.82 -19.86 14.17
C TYR A 145 -1.74 -19.83 15.26
N PRO A 146 -1.19 -21.00 15.68
CA PRO A 146 -0.23 -21.06 16.80
C PRO A 146 1.04 -20.23 16.58
N LYS A 147 1.64 -20.26 15.39
CA LYS A 147 2.86 -19.49 15.06
C LYS A 147 2.51 -18.01 14.89
N LYS A 148 2.59 -17.26 15.97
CA LYS A 148 2.17 -15.85 16.03
C LYS A 148 2.98 -14.93 15.11
N PHE A 149 4.25 -15.25 14.84
CA PHE A 149 5.07 -14.47 13.93
C PHE A 149 4.50 -14.41 12.50
N LEU A 150 3.75 -15.43 12.05
CA LEU A 150 3.12 -15.41 10.74
C LEU A 150 2.02 -14.34 10.66
N HIS A 151 1.18 -14.22 11.69
CA HIS A 151 0.24 -13.11 11.78
C HIS A 151 0.96 -11.76 11.86
N GLN A 152 2.05 -11.67 12.64
CA GLN A 152 2.81 -10.44 12.81
C GLN A 152 3.50 -9.95 11.52
N LEU A 153 3.73 -10.83 10.53
CA LEU A 153 4.15 -10.42 9.19
C LEU A 153 3.03 -9.70 8.42
N VAL A 154 1.76 -10.02 8.71
CA VAL A 154 0.58 -9.44 8.06
C VAL A 154 0.07 -8.22 8.82
N SER A 155 -0.05 -8.32 10.14
CA SER A 155 -0.54 -7.27 11.02
C SER A 155 0.30 -7.24 12.31
N GLY A 156 1.18 -6.26 12.42
CA GLY A 156 2.10 -6.11 13.54
C GLY A 156 2.68 -4.70 13.57
N GLN A 157 3.78 -4.50 14.30
CA GLN A 157 4.45 -3.19 14.34
C GLN A 157 5.46 -3.01 13.21
N LEU A 158 6.02 -4.11 12.72
CA LEU A 158 6.97 -4.18 11.62
C LEU A 158 6.46 -5.16 10.56
N ASP A 159 5.17 -5.06 10.25
CA ASP A 159 4.52 -5.88 9.22
C ASP A 159 4.91 -5.42 7.81
N MET A 160 4.63 -6.30 6.87
CA MET A 160 4.98 -6.06 5.46
C MET A 160 4.00 -5.06 4.80
N ASP A 161 2.80 -4.89 5.37
CA ASP A 161 1.85 -3.84 5.02
C ASP A 161 2.49 -2.46 5.22
N ARG A 162 2.93 -2.14 6.46
CA ARG A 162 3.57 -0.86 6.78
C ARG A 162 4.83 -0.62 5.98
N MET A 163 5.63 -1.67 5.77
CA MET A 163 6.87 -1.56 5.00
C MET A 163 6.62 -1.25 3.52
N ASP A 164 5.54 -1.79 2.93
CA ASP A 164 5.15 -1.44 1.57
C ASP A 164 4.61 -0.04 1.49
N TYR A 165 3.54 0.27 2.26
CA TYR A 165 2.86 1.54 2.04
C TYR A 165 3.76 2.74 2.35
N LEU A 166 4.60 2.70 3.38
CA LEU A 166 5.53 3.81 3.65
C LEU A 166 6.45 4.08 2.47
N ARG A 167 7.05 3.04 1.92
CA ARG A 167 7.96 3.16 0.78
C ARG A 167 7.23 3.52 -0.51
N ARG A 168 6.07 2.92 -0.75
CA ARG A 168 5.26 3.17 -1.94
C ARG A 168 4.65 4.55 -1.94
N ASP A 169 4.09 4.98 -0.83
CA ASP A 169 3.51 6.31 -0.69
C ASP A 169 4.59 7.40 -0.79
N SER A 170 5.78 7.18 -0.20
CA SER A 170 6.95 8.04 -0.39
C SER A 170 7.29 8.20 -1.86
N PHE A 171 7.38 7.10 -2.60
CA PHE A 171 7.70 7.12 -4.03
C PHE A 171 6.67 7.91 -4.85
N TYR A 172 5.37 7.64 -4.65
CA TYR A 172 4.31 8.24 -5.45
C TYR A 172 3.94 9.68 -5.03
N THR A 173 4.17 10.06 -3.78
CA THR A 173 3.96 11.44 -3.31
C THR A 173 5.18 12.32 -3.56
N GLY A 174 6.36 11.73 -3.71
CA GLY A 174 7.65 12.44 -3.76
C GLY A 174 8.15 12.91 -2.38
N VAL A 175 7.53 12.45 -1.30
CA VAL A 175 7.94 12.76 0.09
C VAL A 175 9.03 11.78 0.50
N THR A 176 10.29 12.20 0.43
CA THR A 176 11.47 11.34 0.61
C THR A 176 11.65 10.80 2.02
N GLU A 177 11.05 11.44 3.02
CA GLU A 177 11.09 11.04 4.43
C GLU A 177 10.48 9.68 4.70
N GLY A 178 9.60 9.20 3.81
CA GLY A 178 9.03 7.85 3.89
C GLY A 178 9.95 6.75 3.33
N ASN A 179 11.13 7.09 2.83
CA ASN A 179 12.05 6.09 2.30
C ASN A 179 12.73 5.31 3.43
N ILE A 180 12.31 4.07 3.61
CA ILE A 180 12.82 3.14 4.62
C ILE A 180 13.68 2.05 4.00
N GLY A 181 14.66 1.57 4.75
CA GLY A 181 15.54 0.46 4.36
C GLY A 181 14.88 -0.92 4.56
N SER A 182 13.72 -1.18 3.94
CA SER A 182 12.94 -2.42 4.14
C SER A 182 13.78 -3.69 3.94
N ALA A 183 14.63 -3.76 2.92
CA ALA A 183 15.49 -4.90 2.67
C ALA A 183 16.47 -5.17 3.84
N ARG A 184 17.00 -4.13 4.50
CA ARG A 184 17.84 -4.28 5.67
C ARG A 184 17.03 -4.72 6.88
N ILE A 185 15.83 -4.16 7.08
CA ILE A 185 14.95 -4.56 8.18
C ILE A 185 14.64 -6.05 8.05
N ILE A 186 14.20 -6.51 6.87
CA ILE A 186 13.90 -7.92 6.61
C ILE A 186 15.10 -8.83 6.92
N LYS A 187 16.31 -8.44 6.52
CA LYS A 187 17.52 -9.20 6.86
C LYS A 187 17.79 -9.32 8.35
N MET A 188 17.31 -8.36 9.15
CA MET A 188 17.48 -8.35 10.61
C MET A 188 16.32 -9.02 11.35
N LEU A 189 15.24 -9.42 10.64
CA LEU A 189 14.12 -10.16 11.24
C LEU A 189 14.59 -11.55 11.69
N ASP A 190 14.08 -12.00 12.81
CA ASP A 190 14.20 -13.36 13.33
C ASP A 190 12.95 -13.75 14.12
N VAL A 191 12.87 -15.00 14.60
CA VAL A 191 11.77 -15.48 15.43
C VAL A 191 12.31 -15.95 16.77
N LYS A 192 11.67 -15.52 17.87
CA LYS A 192 11.94 -16.02 19.19
C LYS A 192 10.62 -16.23 19.94
N GLU A 193 10.46 -17.43 20.51
CA GLU A 193 9.26 -17.79 21.26
C GLU A 193 7.96 -17.53 20.46
N ASP A 194 7.97 -17.95 19.17
CA ASP A 194 6.90 -17.74 18.18
C ASP A 194 6.56 -16.26 17.87
N HIS A 195 7.38 -15.32 18.28
CA HIS A 195 7.21 -13.90 17.99
C HIS A 195 8.29 -13.38 17.05
N LEU A 196 7.89 -12.45 16.19
CA LEU A 196 8.80 -11.73 15.29
C LEU A 196 9.67 -10.77 16.11
N VAL A 197 10.98 -10.88 15.96
CA VAL A 197 11.97 -10.04 16.64
C VAL A 197 12.95 -9.43 15.64
N VAL A 198 13.72 -8.44 16.09
CA VAL A 198 14.77 -7.81 15.28
C VAL A 198 16.09 -7.95 15.98
N GLU A 199 17.13 -8.38 15.27
CA GLU A 199 18.50 -8.41 15.80
C GLU A 199 18.95 -7.00 16.21
N SER A 200 19.71 -6.91 17.31
CA SER A 200 20.17 -5.62 17.88
C SER A 200 20.92 -4.73 16.88
N LYS A 201 21.68 -5.34 15.95
CA LYS A 201 22.38 -4.60 14.86
C LYS A 201 21.43 -3.92 13.87
N GLY A 202 20.11 -4.21 13.93
CA GLY A 202 19.07 -3.58 13.13
C GLY A 202 18.49 -2.29 13.75
N ILE A 203 18.87 -1.89 14.97
CA ILE A 203 18.24 -0.82 15.74
C ILE A 203 18.11 0.51 14.97
N TYR A 204 19.15 0.94 14.27
CA TYR A 204 19.10 2.18 13.49
C TYR A 204 18.11 2.14 12.33
N SER A 205 17.89 0.95 11.76
CA SER A 205 16.88 0.78 10.71
C SER A 205 15.46 0.86 11.27
N ILE A 206 15.25 0.41 12.50
CA ILE A 206 13.98 0.52 13.21
C ILE A 206 13.71 1.96 13.63
N GLU A 207 14.72 2.67 14.15
CA GLU A 207 14.59 4.10 14.46
C GLU A 207 14.24 4.93 13.22
N ASN A 208 14.89 4.64 12.08
CA ASN A 208 14.56 5.27 10.81
C ASN A 208 13.12 4.95 10.40
N PHE A 209 12.68 3.68 10.48
CA PHE A 209 11.32 3.26 10.18
C PHE A 209 10.28 4.02 11.03
N LEU A 210 10.47 4.13 12.33
CA LEU A 210 9.58 4.84 13.23
C LEU A 210 9.54 6.34 12.93
N THR A 211 10.70 6.92 12.61
CA THR A 211 10.81 8.34 12.23
C THR A 211 10.11 8.59 10.89
N ALA A 212 10.37 7.76 9.88
CA ALA A 212 9.75 7.85 8.57
C ALA A 212 8.22 7.73 8.68
N ARG A 213 7.71 6.75 9.44
CA ARG A 213 6.29 6.60 9.72
C ARG A 213 5.69 7.87 10.31
N ARG A 214 6.31 8.45 11.34
CA ARG A 214 5.83 9.69 11.96
C ARG A 214 5.79 10.85 10.96
N LEU A 215 6.85 11.01 10.16
CA LEU A 215 6.94 12.09 9.18
C LEU A 215 5.90 11.94 8.05
N MET A 216 5.68 10.72 7.56
CA MET A 216 4.64 10.44 6.57
C MET A 216 3.24 10.74 7.11
N TYR A 217 2.96 10.42 8.40
CA TYR A 217 1.70 10.81 9.03
C TYR A 217 1.50 12.33 8.99
N TRP A 218 2.50 13.12 9.34
CA TRP A 218 2.40 14.58 9.34
C TRP A 218 2.32 15.18 7.95
N GLN A 219 3.14 14.71 7.03
CA GLN A 219 3.25 15.32 5.71
C GLN A 219 2.18 14.83 4.74
N VAL A 220 1.82 13.55 4.79
CA VAL A 220 0.93 12.94 3.80
C VAL A 220 -0.45 12.64 4.37
N TYR A 221 -0.54 11.74 5.37
CA TYR A 221 -1.83 11.20 5.79
C TYR A 221 -2.69 12.20 6.56
N LEU A 222 -2.08 13.08 7.33
CA LEU A 222 -2.75 14.16 8.06
C LEU A 222 -2.54 15.54 7.41
N HIS A 223 -2.20 15.59 6.13
CA HIS A 223 -2.05 16.86 5.45
C HIS A 223 -3.37 17.64 5.48
N LYS A 224 -3.33 18.89 6.00
CA LYS A 224 -4.52 19.70 6.26
C LYS A 224 -5.50 19.81 5.09
N THR A 225 -4.98 19.93 3.85
CA THR A 225 -5.82 20.03 2.66
C THR A 225 -6.47 18.68 2.34
N SER A 226 -5.75 17.56 2.40
CA SER A 226 -6.32 16.22 2.20
C SER A 226 -7.45 15.95 3.19
N VAL A 227 -7.19 16.20 4.49
CA VAL A 227 -8.19 16.06 5.55
C VAL A 227 -9.41 16.97 5.32
N ALA A 228 -9.20 18.21 4.84
CA ALA A 228 -10.31 19.11 4.53
C ALA A 228 -11.21 18.54 3.41
N TYR A 229 -10.62 17.99 2.33
CA TYR A 229 -11.37 17.36 1.25
C TYR A 229 -12.11 16.11 1.73
N GLU A 230 -11.51 15.29 2.59
CA GLU A 230 -12.18 14.15 3.22
C GLU A 230 -13.39 14.59 4.05
N LYS A 231 -13.23 15.60 4.90
CA LYS A 231 -14.35 16.16 5.71
C LYS A 231 -15.46 16.76 4.83
N MET A 232 -15.11 17.40 3.72
CA MET A 232 -16.10 17.87 2.75
C MET A 232 -16.88 16.71 2.13
N LEU A 233 -16.19 15.63 1.74
CA LEU A 233 -16.85 14.44 1.19
C LEU A 233 -17.75 13.77 2.24
N ILE A 234 -17.29 13.63 3.48
CA ILE A 234 -18.09 13.13 4.61
C ILE A 234 -19.37 13.96 4.74
N SER A 235 -19.25 15.28 4.80
CA SER A 235 -20.39 16.19 4.95
C SER A 235 -21.39 16.07 3.79
N ALA A 236 -20.88 15.94 2.55
CA ALA A 236 -21.71 15.76 1.37
C ALA A 236 -22.47 14.42 1.40
N LEU A 237 -21.82 13.33 1.79
CA LEU A 237 -22.44 12.01 1.89
C LEU A 237 -23.48 11.94 3.01
N LEU A 238 -23.20 12.50 4.18
CA LEU A 238 -24.15 12.60 5.29
C LEU A 238 -25.40 13.39 4.87
N ARG A 239 -25.20 14.54 4.19
CA ARG A 239 -26.32 15.33 3.66
C ARG A 239 -27.11 14.57 2.59
N ALA A 240 -26.43 13.85 1.72
CA ALA A 240 -27.11 13.01 0.72
C ALA A 240 -27.97 11.92 1.40
N LYS A 241 -27.45 11.26 2.43
CA LYS A 241 -28.17 10.25 3.20
C LYS A 241 -29.39 10.86 3.92
N GLU A 242 -29.25 12.03 4.53
CA GLU A 242 -30.36 12.77 5.14
C GLU A 242 -31.46 13.13 4.13
N LEU A 243 -31.10 13.58 2.93
CA LEU A 243 -32.07 13.90 1.90
C LEU A 243 -32.78 12.64 1.37
N ALA A 244 -32.02 11.56 1.18
CA ALA A 244 -32.58 10.27 0.78
C ALA A 244 -33.58 9.72 1.80
N SER A 245 -33.28 9.84 3.10
CA SER A 245 -34.19 9.42 4.17
C SER A 245 -35.49 10.26 4.23
N LYS A 246 -35.45 11.50 3.72
CA LYS A 246 -36.65 12.36 3.56
C LYS A 246 -37.41 12.11 2.25
N GLY A 247 -37.04 11.09 1.48
CA GLY A 247 -37.68 10.72 0.22
C GLY A 247 -37.27 11.58 -0.98
N VAL A 248 -36.24 12.41 -0.87
CA VAL A 248 -35.73 13.19 -2.00
C VAL A 248 -35.00 12.25 -2.97
N GLU A 249 -35.40 12.26 -4.25
CA GLU A 249 -34.72 11.47 -5.27
C GLU A 249 -33.39 12.11 -5.66
N LEU A 250 -32.30 11.36 -5.45
CA LEU A 250 -30.94 11.79 -5.76
C LEU A 250 -30.39 11.01 -6.94
N PHE A 251 -29.69 11.70 -7.83
CA PHE A 251 -28.91 11.04 -8.87
C PHE A 251 -27.76 10.28 -8.23
N ALA A 252 -27.74 8.95 -8.40
CA ALA A 252 -26.70 8.09 -7.86
C ALA A 252 -26.55 6.84 -8.73
N SER A 253 -25.33 6.28 -8.78
CA SER A 253 -25.13 4.96 -9.37
C SER A 253 -25.93 3.91 -8.58
N PRO A 254 -26.29 2.75 -9.17
CA PRO A 254 -27.08 1.72 -8.48
C PRO A 254 -26.48 1.33 -7.12
N ALA A 255 -25.16 1.25 -7.05
CA ALA A 255 -24.46 0.92 -5.83
C ALA A 255 -24.53 2.02 -4.78
N LEU A 256 -24.27 3.27 -5.14
CA LEU A 256 -24.39 4.39 -4.22
C LEU A 256 -25.84 4.56 -3.77
N ARG A 257 -26.81 4.39 -4.68
CA ARG A 257 -28.25 4.42 -4.37
C ARG A 257 -28.60 3.40 -3.29
N PHE A 258 -28.08 2.16 -3.40
CA PHE A 258 -28.28 1.15 -2.36
C PHE A 258 -27.84 1.64 -0.99
N PHE A 259 -26.64 2.20 -0.88
CA PHE A 259 -26.10 2.69 0.40
C PHE A 259 -26.79 3.96 0.92
N LEU A 260 -27.30 4.81 0.04
CA LEU A 260 -27.97 6.05 0.45
C LEU A 260 -29.39 5.80 0.98
N TYR A 261 -30.13 4.86 0.37
CA TYR A 261 -31.56 4.65 0.65
C TYR A 261 -31.85 3.49 1.61
N ASN A 262 -30.83 2.75 2.05
CA ASN A 262 -31.00 1.66 3.01
C ASN A 262 -30.17 1.94 4.26
N ASP A 263 -30.67 1.44 5.39
CA ASP A 263 -29.89 1.36 6.61
C ASP A 263 -28.97 0.16 6.56
N ILE A 264 -27.68 0.45 6.50
CA ILE A 264 -26.63 -0.55 6.36
C ILE A 264 -25.96 -0.74 7.72
N ASN A 265 -26.15 -1.92 8.29
CA ASN A 265 -25.43 -2.42 9.45
C ASN A 265 -24.69 -3.72 9.07
N LYS A 266 -23.98 -4.32 10.01
CA LYS A 266 -23.19 -5.55 9.78
C LYS A 266 -24.06 -6.68 9.22
N GLU A 267 -25.24 -6.89 9.77
CA GLU A 267 -26.16 -7.95 9.35
C GLU A 267 -26.74 -7.71 7.95
N THR A 268 -27.25 -6.51 7.65
CA THR A 268 -27.78 -6.16 6.32
C THR A 268 -26.69 -6.14 5.26
N PHE A 269 -25.46 -5.76 5.61
CA PHE A 269 -24.32 -5.82 4.71
C PHE A 269 -23.99 -7.27 4.34
N TYR A 270 -23.94 -8.19 5.32
CA TYR A 270 -23.71 -9.61 5.11
C TYR A 270 -24.81 -10.27 4.27
N ASN A 271 -26.07 -10.03 4.60
CA ASN A 271 -27.21 -10.67 3.94
C ASN A 271 -27.35 -10.22 2.47
N ASN A 272 -27.09 -8.96 2.16
CA ASN A 272 -27.15 -8.47 0.78
C ASN A 272 -25.99 -8.93 -0.11
N GLN A 273 -24.90 -9.44 0.46
CA GLN A 273 -23.79 -10.02 -0.30
C GLN A 273 -24.14 -11.39 -0.89
N THR A 274 -25.03 -12.14 -0.24
CA THR A 274 -25.41 -13.50 -0.66
C THR A 274 -26.39 -13.50 -1.83
N GLU A 275 -27.28 -12.49 -1.94
CA GLU A 275 -28.36 -12.52 -2.94
C GLU A 275 -28.04 -11.79 -4.26
N GLN A 276 -27.23 -10.76 -4.27
CA GLN A 276 -27.06 -9.93 -5.49
C GLN A 276 -25.64 -9.72 -6.00
N GLY A 277 -24.60 -10.08 -5.30
CA GLY A 277 -23.21 -9.88 -5.75
C GLY A 277 -22.86 -8.42 -6.15
N SER A 278 -23.79 -7.46 -5.92
CA SER A 278 -23.74 -6.11 -6.45
C SER A 278 -23.09 -5.09 -5.52
N ALA A 279 -23.14 -5.27 -4.20
CA ALA A 279 -22.55 -4.30 -3.28
C ALA A 279 -21.02 -4.27 -3.38
N CYS A 280 -20.36 -5.42 -3.60
CA CYS A 280 -18.91 -5.44 -3.86
C CYS A 280 -18.56 -4.89 -5.26
N ARG A 281 -19.43 -5.04 -6.27
CA ARG A 281 -19.27 -4.39 -7.57
C ARG A 281 -19.52 -2.89 -7.48
N GLY A 282 -20.35 -2.47 -6.55
CA GLY A 282 -20.73 -1.09 -6.34
C GLY A 282 -19.67 -0.19 -5.72
N ALA A 283 -18.72 -0.74 -4.98
CA ALA A 283 -17.58 0.04 -4.50
C ALA A 283 -16.76 0.65 -5.65
N GLY A 284 -16.75 0.02 -6.85
CA GLY A 284 -16.17 0.62 -8.05
C GLY A 284 -16.96 1.80 -8.63
N GLY A 285 -18.27 1.84 -8.44
CA GLY A 285 -19.12 2.91 -8.98
C GLY A 285 -18.95 4.27 -8.29
N LEU A 286 -18.56 4.31 -7.02
CA LEU A 286 -18.28 5.56 -6.32
C LEU A 286 -17.00 6.24 -6.84
N GLN A 287 -16.03 5.46 -7.26
CA GLN A 287 -14.80 6.00 -7.84
C GLN A 287 -15.02 6.51 -9.27
N GLU A 288 -15.89 5.86 -10.06
CA GLU A 288 -16.26 6.35 -11.40
C GLU A 288 -16.94 7.73 -11.34
N LEU A 289 -17.72 8.00 -10.29
CA LEU A 289 -18.31 9.33 -10.03
C LEU A 289 -17.25 10.37 -9.65
N ALA A 290 -16.28 9.99 -8.83
CA ALA A 290 -15.19 10.89 -8.40
C ALA A 290 -14.22 11.21 -9.55
N GLU A 291 -14.08 10.31 -10.52
CA GLU A 291 -13.24 10.49 -11.71
C GLU A 291 -13.98 11.21 -12.87
N GLY A 292 -15.22 11.70 -12.64
CA GLY A 292 -16.00 12.43 -13.64
C GLY A 292 -16.48 11.55 -14.81
N ARG A 293 -16.41 10.23 -14.70
CA ARG A 293 -16.92 9.29 -15.68
C ARG A 293 -18.37 8.97 -15.38
N GLY A 294 -19.28 9.85 -15.80
CA GLY A 294 -20.72 9.61 -15.73
C GLY A 294 -21.17 8.45 -16.62
N PRO A 295 -22.34 7.81 -16.33
CA PRO A 295 -22.93 6.80 -17.19
C PRO A 295 -23.43 7.46 -18.48
N GLY A 296 -22.58 7.56 -19.50
CA GLY A 296 -22.87 8.21 -20.77
C GLY A 296 -21.67 8.42 -21.67
N ALA A 297 -20.45 8.15 -21.20
CA ALA A 297 -19.29 8.11 -22.08
C ALA A 297 -19.38 6.86 -22.97
N HIS A 298 -20.04 6.98 -24.11
CA HIS A 298 -19.98 5.99 -25.18
C HIS A 298 -18.50 5.71 -25.49
N PRO A 299 -18.11 4.43 -25.64
CA PRO A 299 -16.80 4.10 -26.15
C PRO A 299 -16.68 4.76 -27.52
N LEU A 300 -15.69 5.65 -27.66
CA LEU A 300 -15.31 6.22 -28.94
C LEU A 300 -15.17 5.06 -29.94
N ARG A 301 -16.07 5.03 -30.93
CA ARG A 301 -16.02 4.10 -32.06
C ARG A 301 -14.62 4.17 -32.65
N ARG A 302 -13.87 3.09 -32.54
CA ARG A 302 -12.72 2.86 -33.41
C ARG A 302 -13.24 2.73 -34.82
N GLY A 303 -12.81 3.62 -35.71
CA GLY A 303 -12.98 3.41 -37.13
C GLY A 303 -13.58 4.58 -37.89
N ALA A 304 -12.74 5.56 -38.23
CA ALA A 304 -12.86 6.23 -39.51
C ALA A 304 -11.42 6.41 -40.06
N PRO A 305 -11.16 6.04 -41.31
CA PRO A 305 -9.81 6.15 -41.89
C PRO A 305 -9.47 7.62 -42.14
N HIS A 306 -8.26 8.00 -41.79
CA HIS A 306 -7.68 9.29 -42.10
C HIS A 306 -7.63 9.49 -43.63
N PRO A 307 -8.07 10.64 -44.17
CA PRO A 307 -7.86 10.95 -45.58
C PRO A 307 -6.38 11.26 -45.83
N GLN A 308 -5.82 10.56 -46.79
CA GLN A 308 -4.51 10.84 -47.34
C GLN A 308 -4.49 12.20 -47.98
N HIS A 309 -3.78 13.16 -47.40
CA HIS A 309 -3.46 14.39 -48.09
C HIS A 309 -2.19 14.26 -48.94
N ALA A 310 -2.42 14.56 -50.20
CA ALA A 310 -1.47 14.53 -51.30
C ALA A 310 -0.19 15.35 -51.01
N ARG A 311 0.90 14.74 -51.48
CA ARG A 311 2.22 15.37 -51.61
C ARG A 311 2.10 16.61 -52.52
N ARG A 312 2.58 17.76 -52.08
CA ARG A 312 3.14 18.79 -52.94
C ARG A 312 4.55 19.12 -52.45
N GLY A 313 5.49 18.83 -53.31
CA GLY A 313 6.90 19.19 -53.12
C GLY A 313 7.12 20.67 -53.32
N HIS A 314 8.03 21.23 -52.53
CA HIS A 314 8.82 22.37 -52.94
C HIS A 314 10.27 22.18 -52.52
N ARG A 315 11.14 22.35 -53.53
CA ARG A 315 12.60 22.26 -53.49
C ARG A 315 13.20 23.59 -53.01
N HIS A 316 14.46 23.47 -52.53
CA HIS A 316 15.54 24.45 -52.39
C HIS A 316 15.45 25.37 -51.15
N ARG A 317 16.49 25.59 -50.37
CA ARG A 317 17.94 25.80 -50.69
C ARG A 317 18.79 25.55 -49.46
N ALA A 318 20.00 25.09 -49.68
CA ALA A 318 21.10 24.98 -48.74
C ALA A 318 21.80 26.34 -48.51
N HIS A 319 22.29 26.55 -47.30
CA HIS A 319 23.47 27.30 -46.85
C HIS A 319 23.63 26.90 -45.38
N GLY A 320 24.70 26.37 -44.89
CA GLY A 320 26.12 26.60 -45.11
C GLY A 320 26.72 27.19 -43.84
N GLN A 321 27.72 26.48 -43.24
CA GLN A 321 28.74 26.96 -42.29
C GLN A 321 28.39 26.92 -40.81
N ASP A 322 28.86 25.98 -40.09
CA ASP A 322 30.13 25.59 -39.46
C ASP A 322 30.68 26.51 -38.34
N PRO A 323 31.59 26.09 -37.49
CA PRO A 323 31.38 25.89 -36.05
C PRO A 323 32.25 26.87 -35.21
N LEU A 324 31.99 26.95 -33.92
CA LEU A 324 32.93 27.56 -32.97
C LEU A 324 33.20 26.67 -31.78
N GLN A 325 34.46 26.33 -31.67
CA GLN A 325 35.11 25.61 -30.62
C GLN A 325 35.41 26.48 -29.36
N PRO A 326 35.96 25.95 -28.31
CA PRO A 326 35.79 26.40 -26.93
C PRO A 326 36.96 27.24 -26.42
N ARG A 327 36.70 28.00 -25.38
CA ARG A 327 37.72 28.60 -24.49
C ARG A 327 37.29 28.31 -23.06
N GLY A 328 38.11 27.88 -22.15
CA GLY A 328 39.49 28.05 -21.89
C GLY A 328 39.62 28.10 -20.38
N ALA A 329 40.55 27.35 -19.86
CA ALA A 329 40.94 27.11 -18.50
C ALA A 329 41.22 28.37 -17.64
N GLY A 330 41.03 28.22 -16.34
CA GLY A 330 41.58 29.05 -15.26
C GLY A 330 41.40 28.33 -13.95
N GLY A 331 42.30 27.83 -13.49
CA GLY A 331 43.25 27.34 -12.59
C GLY A 331 43.59 28.36 -11.50
N CYS A 332 43.52 27.86 -10.22
CA CYS A 332 44.30 28.30 -9.04
C CYS A 332 44.10 27.22 -7.99
N GLN A 333 45.12 26.44 -7.70
CA GLN A 333 46.21 26.51 -6.76
C GLN A 333 45.73 26.28 -5.28
N SER A 334 45.93 25.10 -4.79
CA SER A 334 46.87 24.62 -3.75
C SER A 334 47.01 25.49 -2.51
N GLY A 335 46.70 24.89 -1.36
CA GLY A 335 47.12 25.29 -0.04
C GLY A 335 47.03 24.11 0.92
N ASP A 336 48.17 23.51 1.20
CA ASP A 336 48.45 22.40 2.10
C ASP A 336 48.98 22.95 3.43
N PRO A 337 49.42 22.13 4.37
CA PRO A 337 48.66 21.71 5.56
C PRO A 337 49.38 22.14 6.86
N SER A 338 48.92 21.62 7.93
CA SER A 338 49.57 21.40 9.23
C SER A 338 48.98 22.14 10.43
N ALA A 339 48.39 21.37 11.30
CA ALA A 339 48.64 21.47 12.75
C ALA A 339 48.17 20.19 13.44
N ALA A 340 49.18 19.46 13.91
CA ALA A 340 49.02 18.36 14.83
C ALA A 340 48.59 18.86 16.21
N GLY A 341 47.65 18.19 16.85
CA GLY A 341 47.29 18.38 18.24
C GLY A 341 46.89 17.04 18.87
N LYS A 342 47.65 16.67 19.90
CA LYS A 342 47.73 15.41 20.64
C LYS A 342 46.41 14.97 21.34
N PRO A 343 46.35 13.71 21.81
CA PRO A 343 45.15 13.07 22.32
C PRO A 343 44.88 13.39 23.79
N CYS A 344 43.63 13.47 24.18
CA CYS A 344 43.18 13.44 25.56
C CYS A 344 42.11 12.38 25.77
N GLY A 345 42.42 11.47 26.69
CA GLY A 345 41.54 10.98 27.74
C GLY A 345 40.44 10.02 27.34
N GLU A 346 40.66 8.75 27.56
CA GLU A 346 39.66 7.77 27.89
C GLU A 346 38.81 8.28 29.06
N ASP A 347 37.49 8.43 28.83
CA ASP A 347 36.53 8.46 29.93
C ASP A 347 35.32 7.62 29.55
N GLY A 348 35.14 6.55 30.29
CA GLY A 348 34.08 5.58 30.16
C GLY A 348 32.71 6.22 30.39
N ARG A 349 31.86 6.10 29.36
CA ARG A 349 30.41 6.26 29.49
C ARG A 349 29.70 5.23 28.63
N ASP A 350 29.89 3.98 28.97
CA ASP A 350 29.00 2.91 28.62
C ASP A 350 27.80 2.94 29.57
N GLY A 351 26.62 3.02 29.07
CA GLY A 351 25.40 2.70 29.83
C GLY A 351 24.18 3.64 29.72
N GLN A 352 24.31 4.83 29.14
CA GLN A 352 23.16 5.76 29.11
C GLN A 352 22.43 5.88 27.74
N GLY A 353 22.99 5.39 26.65
CA GLY A 353 22.37 5.46 25.30
C GLY A 353 21.18 4.50 25.10
N LEU A 354 21.25 3.32 25.72
CA LEU A 354 20.19 2.30 25.63
C LEU A 354 18.91 2.68 26.40
N SER A 355 19.04 3.49 27.46
CA SER A 355 17.92 3.92 28.29
C SER A 355 16.98 4.92 27.61
N SER A 356 17.46 5.74 26.69
CA SER A 356 16.64 6.76 26.02
C SER A 356 15.84 6.20 24.85
N ALA A 357 16.38 5.27 24.08
CA ALA A 357 15.63 4.61 22.98
C ALA A 357 14.49 3.75 23.52
N VAL A 358 14.72 3.03 24.63
CA VAL A 358 13.68 2.24 25.32
C VAL A 358 12.60 3.13 25.96
N ARG A 359 12.94 4.36 26.40
CA ARG A 359 11.94 5.31 26.93
C ARG A 359 11.04 5.94 25.88
N LEU A 360 11.53 6.10 24.65
CA LEU A 360 10.72 6.62 23.53
C LEU A 360 9.71 5.59 22.99
N LEU A 361 9.94 4.30 23.20
CA LEU A 361 9.08 3.22 22.74
C LEU A 361 7.96 2.87 23.73
N ARG A 362 8.09 3.22 25.03
CA ARG A 362 7.07 2.94 26.06
C ARG A 362 5.69 3.60 25.86
N PRO A 363 5.54 4.80 25.28
CA PRO A 363 4.22 5.40 25.09
C PRO A 363 3.37 4.73 24.01
N MET A 364 3.95 3.85 23.17
CA MET A 364 3.25 3.20 22.06
C MET A 364 2.75 1.78 22.38
N GLY A 365 2.89 1.31 23.62
CA GLY A 365 2.23 0.10 24.13
C GLY A 365 2.71 -1.23 23.57
N VAL A 366 3.92 -1.31 23.00
CA VAL A 366 4.40 -2.51 22.31
C VAL A 366 5.72 -2.99 22.90
N PRO A 367 5.83 -4.26 23.29
CA PRO A 367 7.09 -4.87 23.66
C PRO A 367 7.91 -5.20 22.42
N PHE A 368 8.89 -4.35 22.09
CA PHE A 368 9.98 -4.75 21.20
C PHE A 368 11.03 -5.51 22.02
N VAL A 369 11.29 -6.75 21.64
CA VAL A 369 12.38 -7.52 22.21
C VAL A 369 13.58 -7.40 21.26
N LEU A 370 14.59 -6.64 21.69
CA LEU A 370 15.89 -6.56 21.03
C LEU A 370 16.78 -7.67 21.62
N PHE A 371 17.40 -8.49 20.77
CA PHE A 371 18.37 -9.50 21.17
C PHE A 371 19.77 -9.09 20.73
N GLY A 372 20.71 -9.22 21.68
CA GLY A 372 22.14 -9.10 21.46
C GLY A 372 22.75 -10.39 20.95
#